data_6202fa4179624c9c5b25c394000544a8
#
_entry.id   6202fa4179624c9c5b25c394000544a8
#
_cell.length_a   1.000
_cell.length_b   1.000
_cell.length_c   1.000
_cell.angle_alpha   90.00
_cell.angle_beta   90.00
_cell.angle_gamma   90.00
#
_symmetry.space_group_name_H-M   'P 1'
#
loop_
_entity.id
_entity.type
_entity.pdbx_description
1 polymer ?
#
loop_
_entity_poly.entity_id
_entity_poly.type
_entity_poly.pdbx_seq_one_letter_code
_entity_poly.pdbx_strand_id
1 'polypeptide(L)'
;MIADEPADVVIAGREVLAGGFRPYEQLRARRAGDEVEVRDLLRAGAAVAVLPIDLSRGEVVLIRQLRLAAHLANGKGDRVEIVAGHVEANETPLATARRECVEEIGVAPDVLVELLSYLPSPGLIDEEITLFLGIVDASRAAVATPAAPEHEASALLRVPIDAALAALAGGAVRNGPLIVALQWLALNRGRLAEIARTGTISR
;
A
#
# COMPACT_ATOMS: atom_id res chain seq x y z
N MET A 1 -20.65 -11.20 14.72
CA MET A 1 -19.72 -11.10 13.57
C MET A 1 -18.65 -10.10 13.96
N ILE A 2 -17.38 -10.34 13.66
CA ILE A 2 -16.31 -9.34 13.89
C ILE A 2 -16.33 -8.39 12.70
N ALA A 3 -16.66 -7.12 12.94
CA ALA A 3 -16.72 -6.06 11.93
C ALA A 3 -16.46 -4.72 12.61
N ASP A 4 -15.91 -3.76 11.82
CA ASP A 4 -15.82 -2.37 12.26
C ASP A 4 -17.22 -1.73 12.27
N GLU A 5 -17.46 -0.84 13.25
CA GLU A 5 -18.75 -0.18 13.44
C GLU A 5 -18.59 1.34 13.37
N PRO A 6 -19.62 2.07 12.87
CA PRO A 6 -19.62 3.52 12.93
C PRO A 6 -19.47 4.03 14.37
N ALA A 7 -18.69 5.09 14.57
CA ALA A 7 -18.57 5.78 15.84
C ALA A 7 -19.39 7.09 15.80
N ASP A 8 -20.14 7.35 16.88
CA ASP A 8 -20.80 8.64 17.07
C ASP A 8 -19.80 9.65 17.62
N VAL A 9 -19.09 10.32 16.70
CA VAL A 9 -18.02 11.27 17.01
C VAL A 9 -18.23 12.58 16.26
N VAL A 10 -18.17 13.70 16.98
CA VAL A 10 -18.20 15.05 16.41
C VAL A 10 -16.80 15.66 16.51
N ILE A 11 -16.28 16.12 15.40
CA ILE A 11 -15.05 16.91 15.38
C ILE A 11 -15.40 18.34 15.78
N ALA A 12 -15.06 18.71 17.01
CA ALA A 12 -15.38 20.01 17.61
C ALA A 12 -14.35 21.10 17.26
N GLY A 13 -13.18 20.71 16.77
CA GLY A 13 -12.14 21.66 16.37
C GLY A 13 -11.00 20.97 15.62
N ARG A 14 -10.33 21.75 14.78
CA ARG A 14 -9.17 21.33 14.01
C ARG A 14 -8.15 22.47 13.98
N GLU A 15 -6.89 22.15 14.18
CA GLU A 15 -5.78 23.06 14.14
C GLU A 15 -4.62 22.43 13.35
N VAL A 16 -4.06 23.14 12.37
CA VAL A 16 -2.87 22.71 11.65
C VAL A 16 -1.65 23.10 12.46
N LEU A 17 -0.96 22.10 13.01
CA LEU A 17 0.27 22.31 13.80
C LEU A 17 1.50 22.52 12.91
N ALA A 18 1.56 21.80 11.77
CA ALA A 18 2.59 21.96 10.77
C ALA A 18 2.00 21.70 9.38
N GLY A 19 2.29 22.60 8.44
CA GLY A 19 2.00 22.43 7.02
C GLY A 19 3.09 21.63 6.32
N GLY A 20 2.82 21.24 5.05
CA GLY A 20 3.74 20.49 4.20
C GLY A 20 2.98 19.60 3.26
N PHE A 21 3.68 18.67 2.61
CA PHE A 21 3.07 17.67 1.73
C PHE A 21 1.97 16.86 2.45
N ARG A 22 2.18 16.56 3.74
CA ARG A 22 1.16 15.94 4.63
C ARG A 22 1.01 16.85 5.85
N PRO A 23 -0.15 17.54 6.01
CA PRO A 23 -0.39 18.34 7.19
C PRO A 23 -0.40 17.50 8.47
N TYR A 24 0.24 18.01 9.52
CA TYR A 24 0.12 17.50 10.87
C TYR A 24 -0.89 18.34 11.62
N GLU A 25 -1.97 17.71 12.06
CA GLU A 25 -3.13 18.39 12.65
C GLU A 25 -3.41 17.90 14.05
N GLN A 26 -3.91 18.81 14.89
CA GLN A 26 -4.55 18.47 16.16
C GLN A 26 -6.08 18.54 15.99
N LEU A 27 -6.76 17.45 16.31
CA LEU A 27 -8.21 17.36 16.34
C LEU A 27 -8.72 17.37 17.77
N ARG A 28 -9.81 18.07 17.99
CA ARG A 28 -10.64 17.96 19.18
C ARG A 28 -11.91 17.23 18.81
N ALA A 29 -12.10 16.06 19.38
CA ALA A 29 -13.23 15.19 19.11
C ALA A 29 -14.07 15.01 20.37
N ARG A 30 -15.38 14.90 20.21
CA ARG A 30 -16.34 14.60 21.29
C ARG A 30 -17.17 13.41 20.90
N ARG A 31 -17.21 12.40 21.73
CA ARG A 31 -18.17 11.31 21.67
C ARG A 31 -19.40 11.67 22.52
N ALA A 32 -20.58 11.15 22.18
CA ALA A 32 -21.81 11.45 22.92
C ALA A 32 -21.65 11.18 24.43
N GLY A 33 -21.78 12.25 25.24
CA GLY A 33 -21.67 12.16 26.71
C GLY A 33 -20.26 12.19 27.29
N ASP A 34 -19.22 12.18 26.46
CA ASP A 34 -17.82 12.11 26.91
C ASP A 34 -17.14 13.49 26.89
N GLU A 35 -16.00 13.58 27.60
CA GLU A 35 -15.11 14.71 27.52
C GLU A 35 -14.49 14.88 26.13
N VAL A 36 -13.99 16.08 25.85
CA VAL A 36 -13.28 16.36 24.59
C VAL A 36 -11.96 15.60 24.56
N GLU A 37 -11.83 14.69 23.61
CA GLU A 37 -10.53 14.09 23.31
C GLU A 37 -9.71 14.96 22.36
N VAL A 38 -8.42 15.09 22.66
CA VAL A 38 -7.44 15.78 21.79
C VAL A 38 -6.53 14.73 21.19
N ARG A 39 -6.39 14.73 19.88
CA ARG A 39 -5.50 13.81 19.14
C ARG A 39 -4.75 14.56 18.06
N ASP A 40 -3.48 14.28 17.99
CA ASP A 40 -2.62 14.74 16.90
C ASP A 40 -2.53 13.64 15.85
N LEU A 41 -2.68 14.01 14.58
CA LEU A 41 -2.60 13.06 13.49
C LEU A 41 -1.98 13.67 12.22
N LEU A 42 -1.36 12.80 11.43
CA LEU A 42 -0.85 13.12 10.12
C LEU A 42 -1.96 12.86 9.09
N ARG A 43 -2.25 13.85 8.25
CA ARG A 43 -3.25 13.72 7.19
C ARG A 43 -2.61 13.12 5.94
N ALA A 44 -3.06 11.94 5.52
CA ALA A 44 -2.52 11.25 4.36
C ALA A 44 -3.57 10.95 3.29
N GLY A 45 -4.80 10.63 3.71
CA GLY A 45 -5.90 10.32 2.77
C GLY A 45 -5.78 8.95 2.12
N ALA A 46 -6.39 8.81 0.93
CA ALA A 46 -6.44 7.54 0.23
C ALA A 46 -5.11 7.22 -0.48
N ALA A 47 -4.71 5.96 -0.39
CA ALA A 47 -3.56 5.40 -1.08
C ALA A 47 -3.89 4.05 -1.73
N VAL A 48 -3.08 3.62 -2.65
CA VAL A 48 -3.14 2.30 -3.26
C VAL A 48 -1.85 1.53 -3.02
N ALA A 49 -1.95 0.23 -2.99
CA ALA A 49 -0.81 -0.68 -3.08
C ALA A 49 -1.12 -1.77 -4.10
N VAL A 50 -0.15 -2.16 -4.90
CA VAL A 50 -0.32 -3.20 -5.91
C VAL A 50 0.70 -4.29 -5.67
N LEU A 51 0.25 -5.54 -5.66
CA LEU A 51 1.11 -6.72 -5.72
C LEU A 51 1.22 -7.17 -7.17
N PRO A 52 2.28 -6.80 -7.90
CA PRO A 52 2.45 -7.22 -9.29
C PRO A 52 2.95 -8.66 -9.35
N ILE A 53 2.24 -9.52 -10.10
CA ILE A 53 2.57 -10.94 -10.26
C ILE A 53 2.67 -11.30 -11.74
N ASP A 54 3.75 -11.98 -12.10
CA ASP A 54 3.87 -12.72 -13.37
C ASP A 54 3.52 -14.18 -13.13
N LEU A 55 2.33 -14.58 -13.54
CA LEU A 55 1.87 -15.95 -13.39
C LEU A 55 2.64 -16.95 -14.26
N SER A 56 3.15 -16.50 -15.41
CA SER A 56 3.89 -17.36 -16.34
C SER A 56 5.26 -17.74 -15.80
N ARG A 57 5.86 -16.84 -15.02
CA ARG A 57 7.19 -17.02 -14.40
C ARG A 57 7.09 -17.45 -12.94
N GLY A 58 5.91 -17.32 -12.32
CA GLY A 58 5.75 -17.56 -10.89
C GLY A 58 6.51 -16.55 -10.03
N GLU A 59 6.55 -15.30 -10.46
CA GLU A 59 7.33 -14.23 -9.81
C GLU A 59 6.44 -13.09 -9.32
N VAL A 60 6.85 -12.43 -8.24
CA VAL A 60 6.38 -11.11 -7.82
C VAL A 60 7.41 -10.04 -8.21
N VAL A 61 6.92 -8.86 -8.61
CA VAL A 61 7.78 -7.71 -8.88
C VAL A 61 7.72 -6.77 -7.70
N LEU A 62 8.87 -6.53 -7.09
CA LEU A 62 9.03 -5.70 -5.91
C LEU A 62 9.99 -4.55 -6.21
N ILE A 63 9.94 -3.50 -5.42
CA ILE A 63 10.86 -2.37 -5.48
C ILE A 63 11.69 -2.30 -4.21
N ARG A 64 12.84 -1.65 -4.30
CA ARG A 64 13.64 -1.27 -3.14
C ARG A 64 13.64 0.24 -3.05
N GLN A 65 13.41 0.77 -1.84
CA GLN A 65 13.19 2.19 -1.63
C GLN A 65 13.75 2.63 -0.28
N LEU A 66 14.37 3.82 -0.23
CA LEU A 66 14.83 4.41 1.02
C LEU A 66 13.64 4.98 1.82
N ARG A 67 13.49 4.51 3.05
CA ARG A 67 12.50 5.01 4.02
C ARG A 67 13.21 5.54 5.27
N LEU A 68 13.35 6.85 5.39
CA LEU A 68 14.03 7.49 6.51
C LEU A 68 13.41 7.14 7.86
N ALA A 69 12.07 7.11 7.96
CA ALA A 69 11.38 6.71 9.18
C ALA A 69 11.74 5.28 9.61
N ALA A 70 11.87 4.36 8.67
CA ALA A 70 12.30 3.00 8.95
C ALA A 70 13.78 2.94 9.37
N HIS A 71 14.62 3.80 8.79
CA HIS A 71 16.01 3.93 9.21
C HIS A 71 16.13 4.40 10.66
N LEU A 72 15.37 5.42 11.03
CA LEU A 72 15.31 5.91 12.41
C LEU A 72 14.81 4.84 13.38
N ALA A 73 13.84 4.03 12.97
CA ALA A 73 13.24 3.02 13.83
C ALA A 73 14.19 1.84 14.13
N ASN A 74 15.03 1.43 13.17
CA ASN A 74 15.84 0.21 13.34
C ASN A 74 17.13 0.13 12.48
N GLY A 75 17.56 1.24 11.90
CA GLY A 75 18.77 1.31 11.07
C GLY A 75 18.64 0.67 9.67
N LYS A 76 17.48 0.10 9.33
CA LYS A 76 17.23 -0.59 8.06
C LYS A 76 16.29 0.23 7.19
N GLY A 77 16.77 1.34 6.65
CA GLY A 77 15.99 2.26 5.82
C GLY A 77 15.75 1.77 4.38
N ASP A 78 16.61 0.93 3.84
CA ASP A 78 16.51 0.40 2.49
C ASP A 78 15.51 -0.77 2.44
N ARG A 79 14.24 -0.44 2.14
CA ARG A 79 13.11 -1.35 2.27
C ARG A 79 12.75 -2.03 0.96
N VAL A 80 12.33 -3.29 1.05
CA VAL A 80 11.65 -4.00 -0.02
C VAL A 80 10.15 -3.76 0.14
N GLU A 81 9.52 -3.28 -0.92
CA GLU A 81 8.12 -2.85 -0.95
C GLU A 81 7.42 -3.36 -2.20
N ILE A 82 6.09 -3.31 -2.21
CA ILE A 82 5.27 -3.42 -3.41
C ILE A 82 5.05 -2.03 -3.99
N VAL A 83 4.58 -1.94 -5.21
CA VAL A 83 4.13 -0.68 -5.85
C VAL A 83 3.10 0.00 -4.96
N ALA A 84 3.25 1.30 -4.70
CA ALA A 84 2.31 2.05 -3.87
C ALA A 84 2.37 3.56 -4.15
N GLY A 85 1.21 4.22 -4.09
CA GLY A 85 1.13 5.67 -4.22
C GLY A 85 -0.17 6.26 -3.75
N HIS A 86 -0.22 7.59 -3.72
CA HIS A 86 -1.41 8.33 -3.28
C HIS A 86 -2.41 8.48 -4.41
N VAL A 87 -3.69 8.41 -4.04
CA VAL A 87 -4.80 8.75 -4.94
C VAL A 87 -4.86 10.26 -5.08
N GLU A 88 -4.60 10.76 -6.27
CA GLU A 88 -4.66 12.19 -6.57
C GLU A 88 -6.11 12.68 -6.66
N ALA A 89 -6.27 14.01 -6.51
CA ALA A 89 -7.57 14.64 -6.71
C ALA A 89 -8.08 14.31 -8.13
N ASN A 90 -9.29 13.76 -8.21
CA ASN A 90 -9.95 13.33 -9.46
C ASN A 90 -9.46 11.98 -10.05
N GLU A 91 -8.61 11.24 -9.36
CA GLU A 91 -8.30 9.86 -9.70
C GLU A 91 -9.20 8.87 -8.97
N THR A 92 -9.38 7.70 -9.56
CA THR A 92 -9.93 6.53 -8.86
C THR A 92 -8.79 5.66 -8.36
N PRO A 93 -8.97 4.88 -7.27
CA PRO A 93 -7.94 3.94 -6.80
C PRO A 93 -7.43 3.01 -7.91
N LEU A 94 -8.30 2.56 -8.81
CA LEU A 94 -7.92 1.69 -9.93
C LEU A 94 -7.02 2.43 -10.95
N ALA A 95 -7.32 3.70 -11.25
CA ALA A 95 -6.52 4.51 -12.16
C ALA A 95 -5.13 4.79 -11.56
N THR A 96 -5.10 5.17 -10.28
CA THR A 96 -3.86 5.36 -9.51
C THR A 96 -3.01 4.08 -9.50
N ALA A 97 -3.60 2.93 -9.18
CA ALA A 97 -2.90 1.65 -9.16
C ALA A 97 -2.21 1.33 -10.51
N ARG A 98 -2.87 1.65 -11.62
CA ARG A 98 -2.30 1.48 -12.95
C ARG A 98 -1.17 2.46 -13.25
N ARG A 99 -1.34 3.74 -12.88
CA ARG A 99 -0.32 4.79 -13.04
C ARG A 99 0.94 4.45 -12.25
N GLU A 100 0.81 4.12 -10.97
CA GLU A 100 1.93 3.77 -10.09
C GLU A 100 2.73 2.57 -10.60
N CYS A 101 2.07 1.55 -11.16
CA CYS A 101 2.78 0.43 -11.79
C CYS A 101 3.64 0.90 -12.97
N VAL A 102 3.14 1.82 -13.79
CA VAL A 102 3.93 2.37 -14.90
C VAL A 102 5.10 3.21 -14.38
N GLU A 103 4.86 4.02 -13.35
CA GLU A 103 5.85 4.94 -12.79
C GLU A 103 6.96 4.21 -12.03
N GLU A 104 6.63 3.21 -11.20
CA GLU A 104 7.61 2.55 -10.34
C GLU A 104 8.28 1.32 -10.98
N ILE A 105 7.54 0.56 -11.78
CA ILE A 105 8.04 -0.69 -12.38
C ILE A 105 8.00 -0.71 -13.92
N GLY A 106 7.63 0.41 -14.56
CA GLY A 106 7.69 0.57 -16.02
C GLY A 106 6.69 -0.27 -16.82
N VAL A 107 5.74 -0.95 -16.17
CA VAL A 107 4.77 -1.82 -16.85
C VAL A 107 3.36 -1.63 -16.30
N ALA A 108 2.39 -1.42 -17.20
CA ALA A 108 0.99 -1.41 -16.83
C ALA A 108 0.49 -2.85 -16.62
N PRO A 109 -0.28 -3.13 -15.56
CA PRO A 109 -0.92 -4.43 -15.38
C PRO A 109 -1.95 -4.71 -16.48
N ASP A 110 -1.95 -5.95 -17.00
CA ASP A 110 -2.98 -6.43 -17.94
C ASP A 110 -4.33 -6.59 -17.21
N VAL A 111 -4.27 -7.05 -15.96
CA VAL A 111 -5.43 -7.22 -15.07
C VAL A 111 -5.12 -6.57 -13.72
N LEU A 112 -6.07 -5.80 -13.19
CA LEU A 112 -6.05 -5.26 -11.82
C LEU A 112 -7.31 -5.74 -11.09
N VAL A 113 -7.12 -6.34 -9.93
CA VAL A 113 -8.21 -6.83 -9.09
C VAL A 113 -8.06 -6.25 -7.70
N GLU A 114 -9.08 -5.53 -7.24
CA GLU A 114 -9.14 -5.04 -5.85
C GLU A 114 -9.27 -6.22 -4.89
N LEU A 115 -8.44 -6.26 -3.87
CA LEU A 115 -8.37 -7.35 -2.90
C LEU A 115 -9.07 -7.00 -1.59
N LEU A 116 -8.65 -5.91 -0.98
CA LEU A 116 -9.15 -5.40 0.29
C LEU A 116 -8.65 -3.98 0.52
N SER A 117 -9.28 -3.26 1.47
CA SER A 117 -8.73 -2.02 2.02
C SER A 117 -8.40 -2.19 3.50
N TYR A 118 -7.45 -1.41 3.99
CA TYR A 118 -7.05 -1.43 5.40
C TYR A 118 -6.42 -0.10 5.82
N LEU A 119 -6.38 0.13 7.12
CA LEU A 119 -5.76 1.29 7.75
C LEU A 119 -4.40 0.87 8.34
N PRO A 120 -3.25 1.37 7.85
CA PRO A 120 -1.93 0.92 8.29
C PRO A 120 -1.59 1.35 9.72
N SER A 121 -2.08 2.51 10.16
CA SER A 121 -1.82 3.03 11.51
C SER A 121 -2.92 4.00 11.98
N PRO A 122 -4.16 3.51 12.21
CA PRO A 122 -5.33 4.37 12.46
C PRO A 122 -5.27 5.19 13.76
N GLY A 123 -4.30 4.93 14.63
CA GLY A 123 -4.06 5.74 15.82
C GLY A 123 -3.27 7.02 15.58
N LEU A 124 -2.66 7.19 14.40
CA LEU A 124 -1.77 8.30 14.10
C LEU A 124 -2.02 8.96 12.74
N ILE A 125 -2.52 8.21 11.78
CA ILE A 125 -2.65 8.63 10.38
C ILE A 125 -4.03 8.19 9.84
N ASP A 126 -4.64 9.04 9.03
CA ASP A 126 -5.93 8.74 8.38
C ASP A 126 -5.77 8.09 7.00
N GLU A 127 -4.62 7.47 6.75
CA GLU A 127 -4.38 6.75 5.51
C GLU A 127 -5.24 5.50 5.40
N GLU A 128 -5.95 5.36 4.29
CA GLU A 128 -6.63 4.13 3.90
C GLU A 128 -5.98 3.60 2.63
N ILE A 129 -5.45 2.37 2.68
CA ILE A 129 -4.77 1.73 1.57
C ILE A 129 -5.70 0.71 0.91
N THR A 130 -6.00 0.90 -0.38
CA THR A 130 -6.65 -0.11 -1.20
C THR A 130 -5.59 -0.99 -1.86
N LEU A 131 -5.60 -2.27 -1.54
CA LEU A 131 -4.66 -3.26 -2.08
C LEU A 131 -5.22 -3.92 -3.34
N PHE A 132 -4.40 -3.96 -4.39
CA PHE A 132 -4.71 -4.62 -5.67
C PHE A 132 -3.76 -5.79 -5.95
N LEU A 133 -4.27 -6.79 -6.65
CA LEU A 133 -3.47 -7.75 -7.41
C LEU A 133 -3.29 -7.20 -8.83
N GLY A 134 -2.05 -7.08 -9.29
CA GLY A 134 -1.73 -6.72 -10.68
C GLY A 134 -1.12 -7.89 -11.43
N ILE A 135 -1.69 -8.29 -12.56
CA ILE A 135 -1.06 -9.29 -13.44
C ILE A 135 -0.20 -8.55 -14.46
N VAL A 136 1.08 -8.88 -14.49
CA VAL A 136 2.08 -8.20 -15.32
C VAL A 136 2.97 -9.21 -16.05
N ASP A 137 3.61 -8.75 -17.12
CA ASP A 137 4.77 -9.44 -17.71
C ASP A 137 6.05 -8.89 -17.03
N ALA A 138 6.61 -9.64 -16.07
CA ALA A 138 7.79 -9.23 -15.34
C ALA A 138 9.03 -9.05 -16.21
N SER A 139 9.09 -9.65 -17.40
CA SER A 139 10.22 -9.47 -18.32
C SER A 139 10.32 -8.03 -18.85
N ARG A 140 9.20 -7.33 -18.89
CA ARG A 140 9.09 -5.93 -19.35
C ARG A 140 9.32 -4.91 -18.22
N ALA A 141 9.26 -5.37 -16.97
CA ALA A 141 9.43 -4.49 -15.83
C ALA A 141 10.87 -3.92 -15.79
N ALA A 142 10.97 -2.63 -15.57
CA ALA A 142 12.24 -1.90 -15.43
C ALA A 142 12.02 -0.75 -14.42
N VAL A 143 13.06 -0.39 -13.68
CA VAL A 143 12.99 0.86 -12.90
C VAL A 143 12.78 1.99 -13.91
N ALA A 144 11.70 2.74 -13.74
CA ALA A 144 11.48 3.91 -14.56
C ALA A 144 12.64 4.90 -14.33
N THR A 145 13.17 5.45 -15.41
CA THR A 145 14.19 6.50 -15.28
C THR A 145 13.55 7.66 -14.54
N PRO A 146 14.18 8.22 -13.48
CA PRO A 146 13.58 9.29 -12.71
C PRO A 146 13.26 10.48 -13.60
N ALA A 147 12.02 10.62 -14.01
CA ALA A 147 11.53 11.79 -14.75
C ALA A 147 11.10 12.90 -13.77
N ALA A 148 10.97 12.57 -12.48
CA ALA A 148 10.59 13.50 -11.43
C ALA A 148 11.41 13.23 -10.15
N PRO A 149 11.66 14.25 -9.31
CA PRO A 149 12.37 14.11 -8.04
C PRO A 149 11.63 13.22 -7.01
N GLU A 150 10.45 12.72 -7.33
CA GLU A 150 9.59 11.91 -6.47
C GLU A 150 9.83 10.40 -6.63
N HIS A 151 10.60 9.96 -7.63
CA HIS A 151 10.90 8.53 -7.83
C HIS A 151 12.02 8.07 -6.89
N GLU A 152 11.61 7.52 -5.78
CA GLU A 152 12.50 7.05 -4.71
C GLU A 152 12.98 5.59 -4.88
N ALA A 153 12.42 4.85 -5.84
CA ALA A 153 12.80 3.45 -6.05
C ALA A 153 14.25 3.33 -6.54
N SER A 154 15.09 2.65 -5.77
CA SER A 154 16.51 2.46 -6.07
C SER A 154 16.81 1.18 -6.86
N ALA A 155 15.91 0.18 -6.83
CA ALA A 155 16.06 -1.08 -7.54
C ALA A 155 14.71 -1.80 -7.74
N LEU A 156 14.64 -2.55 -8.83
CA LEU A 156 13.56 -3.49 -9.11
C LEU A 156 14.01 -4.92 -8.79
N LEU A 157 13.16 -5.68 -8.14
CA LEU A 157 13.42 -7.05 -7.74
C LEU A 157 12.35 -7.97 -8.35
N ARG A 158 12.78 -8.96 -9.13
CA ARG A 158 11.93 -10.07 -9.57
C ARG A 158 12.21 -11.25 -8.64
N VAL A 159 11.20 -11.68 -7.91
CA VAL A 159 11.36 -12.66 -6.83
C VAL A 159 10.40 -13.81 -7.05
N PRO A 160 10.87 -15.07 -7.08
CA PRO A 160 9.96 -16.21 -7.11
C PRO A 160 8.95 -16.14 -5.95
N ILE A 161 7.68 -16.45 -6.23
CA ILE A 161 6.60 -16.39 -5.22
C ILE A 161 7.00 -17.18 -3.97
N ASP A 162 7.59 -18.36 -4.11
CA ASP A 162 8.01 -19.18 -2.97
C ASP A 162 9.08 -18.49 -2.12
N ALA A 163 10.02 -17.80 -2.75
CA ALA A 163 11.06 -17.04 -2.06
C ALA A 163 10.47 -15.83 -1.30
N ALA A 164 9.51 -15.13 -1.91
CA ALA A 164 8.81 -14.03 -1.24
C ALA A 164 8.03 -14.50 0.00
N LEU A 165 7.31 -15.63 -0.12
CA LEU A 165 6.58 -16.23 0.98
C LEU A 165 7.53 -16.77 2.08
N ALA A 166 8.67 -17.33 1.71
CA ALA A 166 9.70 -17.75 2.66
C ALA A 166 10.29 -16.54 3.40
N ALA A 167 10.53 -15.43 2.71
CA ALA A 167 11.00 -14.18 3.34
C ALA A 167 9.98 -13.59 4.32
N LEU A 168 8.67 -13.69 4.02
CA LEU A 168 7.60 -13.33 4.94
C LEU A 168 7.65 -14.23 6.20
N ALA A 169 7.66 -15.54 6.01
CA ALA A 169 7.65 -16.51 7.10
C ALA A 169 8.89 -16.39 8.00
N GLY A 170 10.06 -16.07 7.41
CA GLY A 170 11.32 -15.85 8.12
C GLY A 170 11.45 -14.46 8.77
N GLY A 171 10.45 -13.58 8.67
CA GLY A 171 10.46 -12.22 9.26
C GLY A 171 11.45 -11.26 8.61
N ALA A 172 11.93 -11.56 7.40
CA ALA A 172 12.82 -10.69 6.63
C ALA A 172 12.08 -9.49 6.04
N VAL A 173 10.78 -9.64 5.72
CA VAL A 173 9.90 -8.58 5.24
C VAL A 173 9.30 -7.84 6.42
N ARG A 174 9.37 -6.49 6.39
CA ARG A 174 8.87 -5.62 7.48
C ARG A 174 8.11 -4.39 6.99
N ASN A 175 7.85 -4.27 5.71
CA ASN A 175 6.97 -3.26 5.16
C ASN A 175 5.51 -3.73 5.30
N GLY A 176 4.65 -2.91 5.90
CA GLY A 176 3.25 -3.28 6.21
C GLY A 176 2.45 -3.69 4.97
N PRO A 177 2.36 -2.85 3.92
CA PRO A 177 1.67 -3.19 2.68
C PRO A 177 2.15 -4.51 2.05
N LEU A 178 3.46 -4.73 1.99
CA LEU A 178 4.03 -5.99 1.47
C LEU A 178 3.66 -7.19 2.34
N ILE A 179 3.67 -7.06 3.67
CA ILE A 179 3.24 -8.13 4.58
C ILE A 179 1.79 -8.52 4.31
N VAL A 180 0.88 -7.53 4.25
CA VAL A 180 -0.55 -7.77 3.97
C VAL A 180 -0.74 -8.45 2.61
N ALA A 181 -0.04 -7.96 1.59
CA ALA A 181 -0.11 -8.52 0.24
C ALA A 181 0.39 -9.96 0.17
N LEU A 182 1.52 -10.27 0.80
CA LEU A 182 2.08 -11.63 0.82
C LEU A 182 1.25 -12.60 1.68
N GLN A 183 0.63 -12.14 2.78
CA GLN A 183 -0.32 -12.94 3.55
C GLN A 183 -1.56 -13.27 2.72
N TRP A 184 -2.12 -12.27 2.02
CA TRP A 184 -3.22 -12.50 1.10
C TRP A 184 -2.84 -13.51 0.00
N LEU A 185 -1.64 -13.35 -0.59
CA LEU A 185 -1.11 -14.26 -1.61
C LEU A 185 -1.00 -15.70 -1.09
N ALA A 186 -0.46 -15.89 0.12
CA ALA A 186 -0.33 -17.20 0.74
C ALA A 186 -1.68 -17.91 0.89
N LEU A 187 -2.71 -17.18 1.33
CA LEU A 187 -4.07 -17.70 1.53
C LEU A 187 -4.81 -17.98 0.22
N ASN A 188 -4.45 -17.31 -0.87
CA ASN A 188 -5.19 -17.38 -2.15
C ASN A 188 -4.37 -17.97 -3.30
N ARG A 189 -3.18 -18.52 -3.03
CA ARG A 189 -2.25 -19.01 -4.05
C ARG A 189 -2.91 -19.96 -5.07
N GLY A 190 -3.71 -20.89 -4.61
CA GLY A 190 -4.40 -21.87 -5.46
C GLY A 190 -5.48 -21.27 -6.39
N ARG A 191 -5.89 -20.03 -6.14
CA ARG A 191 -6.95 -19.33 -6.88
C ARG A 191 -6.43 -18.26 -7.85
N LEU A 192 -5.12 -17.99 -7.85
CA LEU A 192 -4.54 -16.89 -8.64
C LEU A 192 -4.88 -16.95 -10.12
N ALA A 193 -4.79 -18.14 -10.75
CA ALA A 193 -5.08 -18.31 -12.16
C ALA A 193 -6.57 -18.02 -12.47
N GLU A 194 -7.47 -18.42 -11.59
CA GLU A 194 -8.90 -18.12 -11.71
C GLU A 194 -9.15 -16.61 -11.56
N ILE A 195 -8.61 -15.99 -10.53
CA ILE A 195 -8.75 -14.55 -10.26
C ILE A 195 -8.22 -13.73 -11.45
N ALA A 196 -7.05 -14.08 -11.97
CA ALA A 196 -6.48 -13.42 -13.14
C ALA A 196 -7.37 -13.55 -14.40
N ARG A 197 -7.99 -14.70 -14.58
CA ARG A 197 -8.88 -14.98 -15.73
C ARG A 197 -10.22 -14.27 -15.61
N THR A 198 -10.80 -14.19 -14.38
CA THR A 198 -12.13 -13.62 -14.16
C THR A 198 -12.10 -12.12 -13.87
N GLY A 199 -10.95 -11.59 -13.44
CA GLY A 199 -10.83 -10.22 -12.97
C GLY A 199 -11.59 -9.96 -11.64
N THR A 200 -11.98 -11.00 -10.92
CA THR A 200 -12.79 -10.90 -9.70
C THR A 200 -12.37 -11.90 -8.62
N ILE A 201 -12.66 -11.54 -7.38
CA ILE A 201 -12.54 -12.45 -6.24
C ILE A 201 -13.96 -12.95 -5.90
N SER A 202 -14.22 -14.24 -6.12
CA SER A 202 -15.44 -14.85 -5.57
C SER A 202 -15.32 -14.88 -4.03
N ARG A 203 -16.18 -14.14 -3.37
CA ARG A 203 -16.32 -14.12 -1.90
C ARG A 203 -16.99 -15.38 -1.39
#